data_7f2894a5b179ee0a08dd70a4247a4697
#
_entry.id   7f2894a5b179ee0a08dd70a4247a4697
#
_cell.length_a   1.000
_cell.length_b   1.000
_cell.length_c   1.000
_cell.angle_alpha   90.00
_cell.angle_beta   90.00
_cell.angle_gamma   90.00
#
_symmetry.space_group_name_H-M   'P 1'
#
loop_
_entity.id
_entity.type
_entity.pdbx_description
1 polymer ?
#
loop_
_entity_poly.entity_id
_entity_poly.type
_entity_poly.pdbx_seq_one_letter_code
_entity_poly.pdbx_strand_id
1 'polypeptide(L)'
;LMQKYSPEDVQQAFVHWQRMATTAIEDFGGQVDKIVAGSVVAFWKGDDEKKLAQKAAHAALQIREVTEDFSEHGEWKHHQEAHWECTLVLSSGFGLTGSVGGEGGQGSFTILGDPVTTAFQLEKLVSKLGEQLIVAGPTAQLLKDSFVITKVIKVKLKNAPDGMDTYTIAS
;
A
#
# COMPACT_ATOMS: atom_id res chain seq x y z
N LEU A 1 -6.36 -13.93 -13.60
CA LEU A 1 -6.06 -13.00 -14.70
C LEU A 1 -5.14 -13.63 -15.75
N MET A 2 -4.05 -14.27 -15.33
CA MET A 2 -3.07 -14.88 -16.24
C MET A 2 -3.63 -16.00 -17.09
N GLN A 3 -4.75 -16.62 -16.71
CA GLN A 3 -5.37 -17.71 -17.46
C GLN A 3 -6.23 -17.24 -18.64
N LYS A 4 -6.73 -16.00 -18.58
CA LYS A 4 -7.66 -15.45 -19.60
C LYS A 4 -6.99 -14.47 -20.57
N TYR A 5 -5.86 -13.90 -20.22
CA TYR A 5 -5.20 -12.85 -20.98
C TYR A 5 -3.75 -13.23 -21.27
N SER A 6 -3.17 -12.67 -22.33
CA SER A 6 -1.78 -12.97 -22.63
C SER A 6 -0.86 -12.48 -21.52
N PRO A 7 0.19 -13.24 -21.16
CA PRO A 7 1.15 -12.79 -20.15
C PRO A 7 1.78 -11.44 -20.46
N GLU A 8 2.00 -11.14 -21.75
CA GLU A 8 2.58 -9.88 -22.20
C GLU A 8 1.65 -8.70 -21.89
N ASP A 9 0.35 -8.85 -22.14
CA ASP A 9 -0.63 -7.80 -21.87
C ASP A 9 -0.71 -7.49 -20.39
N VAL A 10 -0.75 -8.54 -19.54
CA VAL A 10 -0.78 -8.40 -18.09
C VAL A 10 0.49 -7.71 -17.60
N GLN A 11 1.64 -8.11 -18.12
CA GLN A 11 2.92 -7.52 -17.72
C GLN A 11 3.04 -6.06 -18.11
N GLN A 12 2.65 -5.68 -19.33
CA GLN A 12 2.65 -4.30 -19.76
C GLN A 12 1.70 -3.43 -18.92
N ALA A 13 0.51 -3.94 -18.67
CA ALA A 13 -0.46 -3.25 -17.82
C ALA A 13 0.09 -3.07 -16.41
N PHE A 14 0.73 -4.09 -15.85
CA PHE A 14 1.33 -4.02 -14.51
C PHE A 14 2.44 -2.96 -14.46
N VAL A 15 3.33 -2.91 -15.44
CA VAL A 15 4.41 -1.91 -15.50
C VAL A 15 3.82 -0.51 -15.56
N HIS A 16 2.78 -0.30 -16.35
CA HIS A 16 2.12 1.01 -16.46
C HIS A 16 1.45 1.40 -15.14
N TRP A 17 0.68 0.49 -14.55
CA TRP A 17 0.03 0.72 -13.25
C TRP A 17 1.06 1.04 -12.17
N GLN A 18 2.17 0.28 -12.15
CA GLN A 18 3.26 0.48 -11.21
C GLN A 18 3.84 1.89 -11.27
N ARG A 19 4.00 2.43 -12.47
CA ARG A 19 4.46 3.82 -12.65
C ARG A 19 3.50 4.83 -12.05
N MET A 20 2.20 4.61 -12.24
CA MET A 20 1.18 5.49 -11.67
C MET A 20 1.20 5.43 -10.14
N ALA A 21 1.31 4.24 -9.56
CA ALA A 21 1.41 4.06 -8.12
C ALA A 21 2.67 4.72 -7.56
N THR A 22 3.81 4.51 -8.20
CA THR A 22 5.09 5.12 -7.79
C THR A 22 5.01 6.65 -7.85
N THR A 23 4.42 7.19 -8.90
CA THR A 23 4.23 8.64 -9.04
C THR A 23 3.38 9.20 -7.90
N ALA A 24 2.29 8.54 -7.57
CA ALA A 24 1.44 8.97 -6.45
C ALA A 24 2.19 8.94 -5.11
N ILE A 25 2.97 7.89 -4.87
CA ILE A 25 3.80 7.78 -3.66
C ILE A 25 4.79 8.95 -3.57
N GLU A 26 5.52 9.21 -4.64
CA GLU A 26 6.54 10.26 -4.68
C GLU A 26 5.95 11.66 -4.61
N ASP A 27 4.80 11.89 -5.26
CA ASP A 27 4.10 13.18 -5.23
C ASP A 27 3.67 13.57 -3.81
N PHE A 28 3.39 12.60 -2.96
CA PHE A 28 3.05 12.84 -1.56
C PHE A 28 4.25 12.66 -0.61
N GLY A 29 5.46 12.65 -1.14
CA GLY A 29 6.68 12.65 -0.35
C GLY A 29 7.14 11.28 0.14
N GLY A 30 6.58 10.22 -0.39
CA GLY A 30 6.98 8.86 -0.04
C GLY A 30 8.18 8.38 -0.85
N GLN A 31 8.70 7.26 -0.42
CA GLN A 31 9.82 6.59 -1.08
C GLN A 31 9.46 5.13 -1.32
N VAL A 32 9.66 4.66 -2.54
CA VAL A 32 9.46 3.23 -2.86
C VAL A 32 10.65 2.46 -2.31
N ASP A 33 10.35 1.45 -1.49
CA ASP A 33 11.37 0.55 -0.95
C ASP A 33 11.72 -0.55 -1.94
N LYS A 34 10.68 -1.30 -2.32
CA LYS A 34 10.88 -2.43 -3.24
C LYS A 34 9.58 -2.80 -3.93
N ILE A 35 9.73 -3.58 -4.99
CA ILE A 35 8.62 -4.16 -5.72
C ILE A 35 8.85 -5.67 -5.71
N VAL A 36 7.92 -6.42 -5.11
CA VAL A 36 8.04 -7.86 -4.91
C VAL A 36 6.73 -8.53 -5.28
N ALA A 37 6.77 -9.44 -6.24
CA ALA A 37 5.62 -10.30 -6.61
C ALA A 37 4.32 -9.52 -6.84
N GLY A 38 4.38 -8.39 -7.53
CA GLY A 38 3.20 -7.58 -7.82
C GLY A 38 2.83 -6.59 -6.72
N SER A 39 3.59 -6.52 -5.64
CA SER A 39 3.36 -5.58 -4.55
C SER A 39 4.40 -4.47 -4.56
N VAL A 40 3.93 -3.24 -4.35
CA VAL A 40 4.79 -2.08 -4.17
C VAL A 40 4.84 -1.75 -2.69
N VAL A 41 6.03 -1.75 -2.12
CA VAL A 41 6.27 -1.38 -0.72
C VAL A 41 6.89 0.01 -0.69
N ALA A 42 6.26 0.91 0.05
CA ALA A 42 6.72 2.30 0.16
C ALA A 42 6.65 2.77 1.61
N PHE A 43 7.37 3.83 1.93
CA PHE A 43 7.38 4.38 3.27
C PHE A 43 7.54 5.89 3.26
N TRP A 44 7.09 6.49 4.36
CA TRP A 44 7.28 7.91 4.69
C TRP A 44 8.01 7.95 6.02
N LYS A 45 9.13 8.63 6.08
CA LYS A 45 9.95 8.72 7.30
C LYS A 45 10.07 10.16 7.77
N GLY A 46 10.13 10.32 9.09
CA GLY A 46 10.26 11.64 9.71
C GLY A 46 9.84 11.60 11.17
N ASP A 47 9.82 12.76 11.82
CA ASP A 47 9.53 12.89 13.24
C ASP A 47 8.05 13.18 13.53
N ASP A 48 7.32 13.70 12.56
CA ASP A 48 5.90 14.03 12.73
C ASP A 48 5.04 12.90 12.18
N GLU A 49 4.73 11.92 13.03
CA GLU A 49 3.97 10.73 12.67
C GLU A 49 2.62 11.06 12.02
N LYS A 50 1.91 12.04 12.58
CA LYS A 50 0.60 12.43 12.08
C LYS A 50 0.68 12.94 10.64
N LYS A 51 1.67 13.78 10.37
CA LYS A 51 1.89 14.33 9.04
C LYS A 51 2.28 13.24 8.03
N LEU A 52 3.14 12.30 8.46
CA LEU A 52 3.54 11.17 7.62
C LEU A 52 2.34 10.28 7.28
N ALA A 53 1.51 9.97 8.28
CA ALA A 53 0.31 9.18 8.08
C ALA A 53 -0.67 9.85 7.11
N GLN A 54 -0.85 11.17 7.22
CA GLN A 54 -1.72 11.94 6.32
C GLN A 54 -1.22 11.88 4.87
N LYS A 55 0.08 12.04 4.66
CA LYS A 55 0.68 11.95 3.33
C LYS A 55 0.50 10.56 2.72
N ALA A 56 0.74 9.52 3.52
CA ALA A 56 0.55 8.14 3.07
C ALA A 56 -0.91 7.84 2.74
N ALA A 57 -1.84 8.36 3.54
CA ALA A 57 -3.27 8.21 3.30
C ALA A 57 -3.71 8.90 2.01
N HIS A 58 -3.23 10.10 1.74
CA HIS A 58 -3.51 10.80 0.48
C HIS A 58 -2.97 10.02 -0.71
N ALA A 59 -1.75 9.49 -0.60
CA ALA A 59 -1.16 8.66 -1.65
C ALA A 59 -2.01 7.41 -1.90
N ALA A 60 -2.46 6.73 -0.85
CA ALA A 60 -3.29 5.54 -0.96
C ALA A 60 -4.62 5.83 -1.66
N LEU A 61 -5.29 6.92 -1.29
CA LEU A 61 -6.54 7.34 -1.93
C LEU A 61 -6.32 7.70 -3.40
N GLN A 62 -5.21 8.34 -3.72
CA GLN A 62 -4.85 8.66 -5.10
C GLN A 62 -4.58 7.39 -5.91
N ILE A 63 -3.86 6.43 -5.34
CA ILE A 63 -3.60 5.14 -6.01
C ILE A 63 -4.91 4.41 -6.28
N ARG A 64 -5.84 4.43 -5.34
CA ARG A 64 -7.16 3.81 -5.53
C ARG A 64 -7.90 4.45 -6.70
N GLU A 65 -7.90 5.78 -6.76
CA GLU A 65 -8.57 6.53 -7.81
C GLU A 65 -7.94 6.27 -9.19
N VAL A 66 -6.63 6.35 -9.32
CA VAL A 66 -5.95 6.10 -10.60
C VAL A 66 -6.06 4.63 -11.03
N THR A 67 -6.16 3.71 -10.08
CA THR A 67 -6.36 2.29 -10.38
C THR A 67 -7.74 2.06 -10.99
N GLU A 68 -8.76 2.66 -10.42
CA GLU A 68 -10.11 2.58 -10.93
C GLU A 68 -10.20 3.19 -12.34
N ASP A 69 -9.62 4.35 -12.55
CA ASP A 69 -9.57 4.99 -13.87
C ASP A 69 -8.81 4.14 -14.88
N PHE A 70 -7.68 3.56 -14.48
CA PHE A 70 -6.89 2.66 -15.31
C PHE A 70 -7.71 1.43 -15.74
N SER A 71 -8.49 0.88 -14.83
CA SER A 71 -9.33 -0.29 -15.10
C SER A 71 -10.48 0.02 -16.05
N GLU A 72 -11.14 1.16 -15.85
CA GLU A 72 -12.37 1.52 -16.58
C GLU A 72 -12.10 2.28 -17.87
N HIS A 73 -11.15 3.20 -17.88
CA HIS A 73 -10.94 4.15 -18.98
C HIS A 73 -9.53 4.09 -19.58
N GLY A 74 -8.58 3.50 -18.86
CA GLY A 74 -7.18 3.44 -19.25
C GLY A 74 -6.83 2.24 -20.13
N GLU A 75 -5.59 1.77 -19.96
CA GLU A 75 -5.03 0.68 -20.77
C GLU A 75 -5.80 -0.63 -20.61
N TRP A 76 -6.41 -0.87 -19.43
CA TRP A 76 -7.14 -2.09 -19.10
C TRP A 76 -8.62 -2.06 -19.51
N LYS A 77 -9.11 -0.96 -20.06
CA LYS A 77 -10.52 -0.77 -20.40
C LYS A 77 -11.09 -1.81 -21.37
N HIS A 78 -10.24 -2.42 -22.18
CA HIS A 78 -10.65 -3.42 -23.17
C HIS A 78 -10.85 -4.82 -22.58
N HIS A 79 -10.50 -4.99 -21.32
CA HIS A 79 -10.64 -6.26 -20.60
C HIS A 79 -11.83 -6.22 -19.64
N GLN A 80 -13.03 -6.04 -20.21
CA GLN A 80 -14.25 -5.77 -19.44
C GLN A 80 -14.67 -6.87 -18.47
N GLU A 81 -14.18 -8.09 -18.69
CA GLU A 81 -14.51 -9.22 -17.82
C GLU A 81 -13.65 -9.29 -16.54
N ALA A 82 -12.62 -8.49 -16.45
CA ALA A 82 -11.71 -8.49 -15.30
C ALA A 82 -11.33 -7.07 -14.92
N HIS A 83 -11.66 -6.70 -13.69
CA HIS A 83 -11.25 -5.43 -13.11
C HIS A 83 -9.77 -5.50 -12.74
N TRP A 84 -9.05 -4.41 -12.98
CA TRP A 84 -7.73 -4.22 -12.40
C TRP A 84 -7.93 -3.64 -11.01
N GLU A 85 -7.63 -4.41 -9.99
CA GLU A 85 -7.83 -4.02 -8.60
C GLU A 85 -6.51 -3.91 -7.86
N CYS A 86 -6.47 -3.00 -6.89
CA CYS A 86 -5.33 -2.82 -6.01
C CYS A 86 -5.81 -2.89 -4.57
N THR A 87 -5.12 -3.68 -3.76
CA THR A 87 -5.34 -3.67 -2.32
C THR A 87 -4.27 -2.84 -1.65
N LEU A 88 -4.66 -2.03 -0.69
CA LEU A 88 -3.80 -1.04 -0.04
C LEU A 88 -3.82 -1.26 1.47
N VAL A 89 -2.64 -1.21 2.08
CA VAL A 89 -2.50 -1.33 3.54
C VAL A 89 -1.60 -0.22 4.05
N LEU A 90 -2.04 0.45 5.09
CA LEU A 90 -1.26 1.47 5.79
C LEU A 90 -0.97 1.03 7.21
N SER A 91 0.28 1.11 7.62
CA SER A 91 0.71 0.86 8.99
C SER A 91 1.74 1.89 9.44
N SER A 92 1.85 2.07 10.75
CA SER A 92 2.72 3.10 11.35
C SER A 92 3.46 2.52 12.54
N GLY A 93 4.60 3.09 12.86
CA GLY A 93 5.40 2.73 14.00
C GLY A 93 6.86 3.04 13.81
N PHE A 94 7.67 2.53 14.71
CA PHE A 94 9.11 2.63 14.57
C PHE A 94 9.62 1.66 13.53
N GLY A 95 10.41 2.16 12.61
CA GLY A 95 11.10 1.37 11.62
C GLY A 95 12.55 1.81 11.51
N LEU A 96 13.35 0.94 10.95
CA LEU A 96 14.75 1.24 10.65
C LEU A 96 14.90 1.32 9.14
N THR A 97 15.49 2.41 8.66
CA THR A 97 15.86 2.54 7.26
C THR A 97 17.37 2.48 7.16
N GLY A 98 17.86 1.75 6.18
CA GLY A 98 19.29 1.61 6.01
C GLY A 98 19.66 1.19 4.60
N SER A 99 20.94 1.29 4.31
CA SER A 99 21.50 0.79 3.07
C SER A 99 21.79 -0.70 3.21
N VAL A 100 21.18 -1.50 2.34
CA VAL A 100 21.46 -2.93 2.23
C VAL A 100 22.17 -3.15 0.91
N GLY A 101 23.39 -3.61 0.97
CA GLY A 101 24.16 -3.85 -0.23
C GLY A 101 25.62 -3.97 0.07
N GLY A 102 26.34 -4.53 -0.88
CA GLY A 102 27.76 -4.81 -0.73
C GLY A 102 28.64 -3.57 -0.74
N GLU A 103 29.91 -3.80 -0.57
CA GLU A 103 30.95 -2.81 -0.69
C GLU A 103 30.86 -2.10 -2.04
N GLY A 104 31.13 -0.80 -2.06
CA GLY A 104 31.14 0.00 -3.27
C GLY A 104 29.97 0.93 -3.48
N GLY A 105 29.12 1.14 -2.48
CA GLY A 105 28.10 2.18 -2.51
C GLY A 105 26.88 1.87 -3.38
N GLN A 106 26.67 0.63 -3.76
CA GLN A 106 25.50 0.20 -4.54
C GLN A 106 24.41 -0.42 -3.66
N GLY A 107 24.21 0.13 -2.48
CA GLY A 107 23.15 -0.32 -1.60
C GLY A 107 21.83 0.34 -1.92
N SER A 108 20.74 -0.40 -1.85
CA SER A 108 19.41 0.16 -1.83
C SER A 108 18.98 0.42 -0.38
N PHE A 109 18.25 1.51 -0.15
CA PHE A 109 17.62 1.73 1.13
C PHE A 109 16.48 0.73 1.29
N THR A 110 16.36 0.19 2.49
CA THR A 110 15.24 -0.69 2.85
C THR A 110 14.67 -0.27 4.20
N ILE A 111 13.42 -0.61 4.44
CA ILE A 111 12.76 -0.37 5.70
C ILE A 111 12.49 -1.71 6.40
N LEU A 112 12.78 -1.76 7.70
CA LEU A 112 12.55 -2.93 8.56
C LEU A 112 11.86 -2.49 9.85
N GLY A 113 11.04 -3.35 10.42
CA GLY A 113 10.41 -3.11 11.73
C GLY A 113 8.97 -3.56 11.78
N ASP A 114 8.35 -3.39 12.94
CA ASP A 114 6.97 -3.79 13.19
C ASP A 114 5.95 -3.22 12.20
N PRO A 115 6.03 -1.94 11.78
CA PRO A 115 5.05 -1.45 10.81
C PRO A 115 5.11 -2.19 9.49
N VAL A 116 6.29 -2.62 9.05
CA VAL A 116 6.46 -3.38 7.81
C VAL A 116 5.86 -4.79 7.98
N THR A 117 6.19 -5.45 9.07
CA THR A 117 5.65 -6.77 9.40
C THR A 117 4.13 -6.73 9.48
N THR A 118 3.57 -5.72 10.14
CA THR A 118 2.13 -5.50 10.24
C THR A 118 1.49 -5.33 8.86
N ALA A 119 2.09 -4.51 8.00
CA ALA A 119 1.58 -4.25 6.66
C ALA A 119 1.51 -5.55 5.84
N PHE A 120 2.55 -6.37 5.87
CA PHE A 120 2.57 -7.64 5.14
C PHE A 120 1.55 -8.64 5.68
N GLN A 121 1.36 -8.71 7.00
CA GLN A 121 0.36 -9.58 7.59
C GLN A 121 -1.07 -9.15 7.24
N LEU A 122 -1.34 -7.84 7.29
CA LEU A 122 -2.65 -7.30 6.92
C LEU A 122 -2.94 -7.48 5.42
N GLU A 123 -1.93 -7.33 4.58
CA GLU A 123 -2.09 -7.52 3.13
C GLU A 123 -2.60 -8.92 2.80
N LYS A 124 -2.14 -9.93 3.51
CA LYS A 124 -2.63 -11.31 3.35
C LYS A 124 -4.09 -11.49 3.76
N LEU A 125 -4.61 -10.62 4.60
CA LEU A 125 -5.97 -10.72 5.13
C LEU A 125 -6.97 -9.81 4.39
N VAL A 126 -6.51 -8.85 3.62
CA VAL A 126 -7.36 -7.82 2.98
C VAL A 126 -8.51 -8.43 2.19
N SER A 127 -8.23 -9.45 1.39
CA SER A 127 -9.26 -10.10 0.58
C SER A 127 -10.36 -10.74 1.43
N LYS A 128 -10.00 -11.22 2.62
CA LYS A 128 -10.95 -11.83 3.55
C LYS A 128 -11.79 -10.80 4.30
N LEU A 129 -11.30 -9.57 4.37
CA LEU A 129 -11.99 -8.48 5.06
C LEU A 129 -12.99 -7.74 4.19
N GLY A 130 -13.03 -8.03 2.88
CA GLY A 130 -13.96 -7.43 1.95
C GLY A 130 -13.68 -5.94 1.66
N GLU A 131 -12.46 -5.49 1.95
CA GLU A 131 -12.06 -4.10 1.76
C GLU A 131 -10.86 -4.01 0.82
N GLN A 132 -10.74 -2.88 0.12
CA GLN A 132 -9.58 -2.63 -0.74
C GLN A 132 -8.51 -1.80 -0.04
N LEU A 133 -8.87 -1.07 1.00
CA LEU A 133 -7.95 -0.23 1.75
C LEU A 133 -8.13 -0.52 3.25
N ILE A 134 -7.08 -1.04 3.85
CA ILE A 134 -7.04 -1.35 5.28
C ILE A 134 -5.97 -0.50 5.96
N VAL A 135 -6.34 0.06 7.09
CA VAL A 135 -5.48 0.91 7.92
C VAL A 135 -5.33 0.25 9.29
N ALA A 136 -4.11 0.05 9.72
CA ALA A 136 -3.83 -0.49 11.05
C ALA A 136 -4.29 0.50 12.14
N GLY A 137 -4.70 -0.03 13.30
CA GLY A 137 -5.24 0.77 14.39
C GLY A 137 -4.40 1.99 14.76
N PRO A 138 -3.10 1.85 15.02
CA PRO A 138 -2.25 3.00 15.34
C PRO A 138 -2.24 4.07 14.25
N THR A 139 -2.27 3.68 12.99
CA THR A 139 -2.33 4.63 11.86
C THR A 139 -3.69 5.35 11.83
N ALA A 140 -4.77 4.64 12.06
CA ALA A 140 -6.11 5.22 12.09
C ALA A 140 -6.22 6.31 13.15
N GLN A 141 -5.59 6.12 14.32
CA GLN A 141 -5.57 7.13 15.37
C GLN A 141 -4.90 8.43 14.89
N LEU A 142 -3.90 8.33 14.03
CA LEU A 142 -3.20 9.48 13.47
C LEU A 142 -4.03 10.20 12.39
N LEU A 143 -5.02 9.53 11.82
CA LEU A 143 -5.81 10.03 10.68
C LEU A 143 -7.20 10.54 11.06
N LYS A 144 -7.66 10.31 12.27
CA LYS A 144 -9.05 10.56 12.69
C LYS A 144 -9.52 12.01 12.55
N ASP A 145 -8.61 12.97 12.59
CA ASP A 145 -8.96 14.40 12.48
C ASP A 145 -9.04 14.88 11.02
N SER A 146 -8.54 14.10 10.09
CA SER A 146 -8.40 14.50 8.68
C SER A 146 -9.19 13.62 7.70
N PHE A 147 -9.61 12.44 8.14
CA PHE A 147 -10.30 11.47 7.29
C PHE A 147 -11.47 10.85 8.03
N VAL A 148 -12.44 10.38 7.26
CA VAL A 148 -13.53 9.57 7.79
C VAL A 148 -13.00 8.16 8.03
N ILE A 149 -13.02 7.72 9.29
CA ILE A 149 -12.50 6.43 9.72
C ILE A 149 -13.65 5.50 10.02
N THR A 150 -13.64 4.32 9.41
CA THR A 150 -14.68 3.30 9.67
C THR A 150 -14.00 2.01 10.13
N LYS A 151 -14.41 1.50 11.28
CA LYS A 151 -13.88 0.26 11.83
C LYS A 151 -14.32 -0.93 10.96
N VAL A 152 -13.39 -1.82 10.68
CA VAL A 152 -13.66 -3.05 9.94
C VAL A 152 -13.77 -4.23 10.91
N ILE A 153 -12.63 -4.70 11.44
CA ILE A 153 -12.63 -5.84 12.36
C ILE A 153 -11.31 -5.87 13.14
N LYS A 154 -11.33 -6.55 14.29
CA LYS A 154 -10.10 -6.85 15.02
C LYS A 154 -9.52 -8.16 14.50
N VAL A 155 -8.23 -8.16 14.18
CA VAL A 155 -7.51 -9.34 13.69
C VAL A 155 -6.35 -9.68 14.62
N LYS A 156 -6.00 -10.96 14.68
CA LYS A 156 -4.82 -11.41 15.41
C LYS A 156 -3.65 -11.51 14.48
N LEU A 157 -2.54 -10.90 14.85
CA LEU A 157 -1.30 -10.92 14.09
C LEU A 157 -0.18 -11.53 14.93
N LYS A 158 0.88 -12.00 14.30
CA LYS A 158 2.03 -12.58 15.01
C LYS A 158 2.67 -11.58 15.97
N ASN A 159 2.75 -10.29 15.56
CA ASN A 159 3.28 -9.22 16.39
C ASN A 159 2.21 -8.46 17.18
N ALA A 160 0.95 -8.90 17.10
CA ALA A 160 -0.16 -8.36 17.89
C ALA A 160 -1.13 -9.51 18.23
N PRO A 161 -0.70 -10.46 19.10
CA PRO A 161 -1.48 -11.67 19.40
C PRO A 161 -2.78 -11.39 20.14
N ASP A 162 -2.86 -10.27 20.86
CA ASP A 162 -4.08 -9.85 21.56
C ASP A 162 -5.08 -9.18 20.62
N GLY A 163 -4.69 -8.94 19.39
CA GLY A 163 -5.53 -8.37 18.35
C GLY A 163 -5.11 -6.95 17.97
N MET A 164 -5.38 -6.63 16.72
CA MET A 164 -5.21 -5.29 16.17
C MET A 164 -6.52 -4.86 15.52
N ASP A 165 -7.02 -3.70 15.89
CA ASP A 165 -8.16 -3.10 15.22
C ASP A 165 -7.76 -2.65 13.82
N THR A 166 -8.62 -2.91 12.85
CA THR A 166 -8.42 -2.46 11.48
C THR A 166 -9.54 -1.52 11.06
N TYR A 167 -9.21 -0.59 10.18
CA TYR A 167 -10.12 0.45 9.72
C TYR A 167 -9.98 0.63 8.22
N THR A 168 -10.96 1.27 7.62
CA THR A 168 -10.82 1.84 6.29
C THR A 168 -11.02 3.34 6.37
N ILE A 169 -10.58 4.08 5.36
CA ILE A 169 -10.66 5.54 5.34
C ILE A 169 -11.29 6.04 4.05
N ALA A 170 -11.90 7.22 4.15
CA ALA A 170 -12.39 7.98 3.02
C ALA A 170 -12.02 9.45 3.20
N SER A 171 -11.94 10.16 2.10
CA SER A 171 -11.63 11.61 2.11
C SER A 171 -12.80 12.44 2.62
#